data_c3c97dbf3c3149d9a8e2f751ed1af070
#
_entry.id   c3c97dbf3c3149d9a8e2f751ed1af070
#
_cell.length_a   1.000
_cell.length_b   1.000
_cell.length_c   1.000
_cell.angle_alpha   90.00
_cell.angle_beta   90.00
_cell.angle_gamma   90.00
#
_symmetry.space_group_name_H-M   'P 1'
#
loop_
_entity.id
_entity.type
_entity.pdbx_description
1 polymer ?
#
loop_
_entity_poly.entity_id
_entity_poly.type
_entity_poly.pdbx_seq_one_letter_code
_entity_poly.pdbx_strand_id
1 'polypeptide(L)'
;LSSEAIHRTFNDWNRGELNSFLIEITARIVNFKEKDGGYLLDRILDVAGQKGTGKWSAIAAMDENDPLTLITEAVYARMLSALKSQREQASSLFPPSPVGIHKTGNEAIRDALYAAKLVSYAQGFSLLRQASLRYGWQLDYGTIAQIWREGCIIRSAFLSKITEAYRQNPELENLLFDDFFRNKITESATAWRSVVANGMLSGIPLPCMSAALSYFDGLRTGDSAANLIQ
;
A
#
# COMPACT_ATOMS: atom_id res chain seq x y z
N LEU A 1 -3.23 -11.17 -18.33
CA LEU A 1 -2.87 -12.44 -17.68
C LEU A 1 -4.15 -13.23 -17.39
N SER A 2 -4.12 -14.57 -17.51
CA SER A 2 -5.22 -15.42 -17.04
C SER A 2 -5.25 -15.47 -15.49
N SER A 3 -6.40 -15.84 -14.92
CA SER A 3 -6.54 -16.01 -13.47
C SER A 3 -5.52 -17.00 -12.90
N GLU A 4 -5.21 -18.09 -13.62
CA GLU A 4 -4.17 -19.04 -13.24
C GLU A 4 -2.77 -18.42 -13.27
N ALA A 5 -2.47 -17.53 -14.22
CA ALA A 5 -1.17 -16.85 -14.27
C ALA A 5 -1.03 -15.86 -13.10
N ILE A 6 -2.11 -15.13 -12.79
CA ILE A 6 -2.14 -14.23 -11.63
C ILE A 6 -1.97 -15.03 -10.33
N HIS A 7 -2.70 -16.14 -10.17
CA HIS A 7 -2.58 -17.05 -9.03
C HIS A 7 -1.13 -17.53 -8.82
N ARG A 8 -0.48 -18.01 -9.88
CA ARG A 8 0.92 -18.45 -9.81
C ARG A 8 1.84 -17.31 -9.38
N THR A 9 1.68 -16.13 -9.97
CA THR A 9 2.47 -14.95 -9.63
C THR A 9 2.34 -14.58 -8.15
N PHE A 10 1.12 -14.51 -7.61
CA PHE A 10 0.91 -14.21 -6.19
C PHE A 10 1.41 -15.31 -5.26
N ASN A 11 1.29 -16.58 -5.63
CA ASN A 11 1.88 -17.69 -4.88
C ASN A 11 3.41 -17.61 -4.82
N ASP A 12 4.06 -17.27 -5.93
CA ASP A 12 5.51 -17.11 -5.97
C ASP A 12 5.95 -15.91 -5.13
N TRP A 13 5.25 -14.81 -5.20
CA TRP A 13 5.50 -13.64 -4.33
C TRP A 13 5.30 -13.94 -2.85
N ASN A 14 4.33 -14.82 -2.51
CA ASN A 14 4.08 -15.20 -1.12
C ASN A 14 5.17 -16.13 -0.53
N ARG A 15 6.06 -16.67 -1.35
CA ARG A 15 7.24 -17.44 -0.88
C ARG A 15 8.45 -16.55 -0.55
N GLY A 16 8.39 -15.27 -0.92
CA GLY A 16 9.47 -14.30 -0.77
C GLY A 16 9.13 -13.15 0.18
N GLU A 17 9.70 -11.99 -0.09
CA GLU A 17 9.61 -10.79 0.75
C GLU A 17 8.17 -10.25 0.90
N LEU A 18 7.31 -10.52 -0.08
CA LEU A 18 5.88 -10.16 -0.02
C LEU A 18 5.03 -11.11 0.82
N ASN A 19 5.62 -12.17 1.41
CA ASN A 19 4.88 -13.10 2.25
C ASN A 19 4.00 -12.35 3.26
N SER A 20 2.69 -12.55 3.15
CA SER A 20 1.72 -11.91 4.00
C SER A 20 0.34 -12.56 3.84
N PHE A 21 -0.50 -12.36 4.84
CA PHE A 21 -1.88 -12.84 4.79
C PHE A 21 -2.64 -12.35 3.55
N LEU A 22 -2.50 -11.06 3.20
CA LEU A 22 -3.22 -10.50 2.05
C LEU A 22 -2.72 -11.04 0.71
N ILE A 23 -1.42 -11.25 0.53
CA ILE A 23 -0.88 -11.88 -0.69
C ILE A 23 -1.37 -13.33 -0.80
N GLU A 24 -1.36 -14.07 0.31
CA GLU A 24 -1.86 -15.44 0.37
C GLU A 24 -3.33 -15.53 -0.04
N ILE A 25 -4.20 -14.74 0.57
CA ILE A 25 -5.64 -14.79 0.24
C ILE A 25 -5.92 -14.27 -1.16
N THR A 26 -5.17 -13.30 -1.68
CA THR A 26 -5.30 -12.83 -3.07
C THR A 26 -5.03 -13.97 -4.04
N ALA A 27 -3.95 -14.73 -3.84
CA ALA A 27 -3.66 -15.91 -4.65
C ALA A 27 -4.83 -16.92 -4.66
N ARG A 28 -5.46 -17.15 -3.51
CA ARG A 28 -6.61 -18.05 -3.40
C ARG A 28 -7.85 -17.49 -4.10
N ILE A 29 -8.17 -16.21 -3.87
CA ILE A 29 -9.37 -15.54 -4.40
C ILE A 29 -9.36 -15.53 -5.93
N VAL A 30 -8.26 -15.14 -6.55
CA VAL A 30 -8.18 -15.04 -8.02
C VAL A 30 -8.31 -16.39 -8.73
N ASN A 31 -8.12 -17.50 -8.04
CA ASN A 31 -8.23 -18.85 -8.60
C ASN A 31 -9.44 -19.63 -8.07
N PHE A 32 -10.28 -19.02 -7.24
CA PHE A 32 -11.45 -19.69 -6.72
C PHE A 32 -12.52 -19.85 -7.79
N LYS A 33 -12.90 -21.12 -8.06
CA LYS A 33 -13.92 -21.49 -9.05
C LYS A 33 -15.21 -21.94 -8.37
N GLU A 34 -16.30 -21.52 -8.95
CA GLU A 34 -17.64 -22.01 -8.63
C GLU A 34 -17.87 -23.44 -9.16
N LYS A 35 -18.98 -24.07 -8.77
CA LYS A 35 -19.33 -25.43 -9.19
C LYS A 35 -19.48 -25.59 -10.71
N ASP A 36 -19.80 -24.51 -11.41
CA ASP A 36 -19.94 -24.47 -12.88
C ASP A 36 -18.61 -24.20 -13.62
N GLY A 37 -17.49 -24.07 -12.86
CA GLY A 37 -16.16 -23.83 -13.38
C GLY A 37 -15.80 -22.38 -13.63
N GLY A 38 -16.73 -21.43 -13.48
CA GLY A 38 -16.49 -19.98 -13.59
C GLY A 38 -15.73 -19.43 -12.36
N TYR A 39 -14.94 -18.39 -12.55
CA TYR A 39 -14.26 -17.73 -11.42
C TYR A 39 -15.24 -16.88 -10.61
N LEU A 40 -15.25 -17.08 -9.29
CA LEU A 40 -16.11 -16.30 -8.40
C LEU A 40 -15.80 -14.81 -8.47
N LEU A 41 -14.53 -14.43 -8.62
CA LEU A 41 -14.12 -13.03 -8.68
C LEU A 41 -14.82 -12.25 -9.79
N ASP A 42 -15.05 -12.88 -10.95
CA ASP A 42 -15.72 -12.26 -12.10
C ASP A 42 -17.22 -11.98 -11.85
N ARG A 43 -17.79 -12.56 -10.78
CA ARG A 43 -19.21 -12.44 -10.39
C ARG A 43 -19.42 -11.53 -9.19
N ILE A 44 -18.35 -11.08 -8.56
CA ILE A 44 -18.42 -10.16 -7.39
C ILE A 44 -18.51 -8.73 -7.92
N LEU A 45 -19.47 -7.98 -7.39
CA LEU A 45 -19.62 -6.56 -7.70
C LEU A 45 -18.35 -5.79 -7.29
N ASP A 46 -17.83 -4.98 -8.19
CA ASP A 46 -16.62 -4.16 -8.01
C ASP A 46 -16.85 -2.90 -7.15
N VAL A 47 -17.49 -3.09 -6.01
CA VAL A 47 -17.80 -2.08 -4.99
C VAL A 47 -17.21 -2.50 -3.66
N ALA A 48 -16.33 -1.70 -3.09
CA ALA A 48 -15.72 -1.98 -1.80
C ALA A 48 -16.25 -1.03 -0.71
N GLY A 49 -16.99 -1.59 0.23
CA GLY A 49 -17.40 -0.88 1.45
C GLY A 49 -16.26 -0.70 2.45
N GLN A 50 -16.46 0.09 3.49
CA GLN A 50 -15.53 0.25 4.61
C GLN A 50 -16.21 -0.07 5.94
N LYS A 51 -15.43 -0.57 6.92
CA LYS A 51 -15.91 -0.88 8.28
C LYS A 51 -15.57 0.22 9.31
N GLY A 52 -14.98 1.34 8.86
CA GLY A 52 -14.70 2.52 9.67
C GLY A 52 -13.24 2.66 10.14
N THR A 53 -12.48 1.59 10.32
CA THR A 53 -11.11 1.68 10.87
C THR A 53 -10.16 2.53 10.01
N GLY A 54 -10.22 2.41 8.67
CA GLY A 54 -9.42 3.25 7.78
C GLY A 54 -9.83 4.73 7.87
N LYS A 55 -11.14 5.02 7.96
CA LYS A 55 -11.63 6.38 8.19
C LYS A 55 -11.12 6.94 9.51
N TRP A 56 -11.17 6.16 10.60
CA TRP A 56 -10.66 6.61 11.89
C TRP A 56 -9.16 6.89 11.85
N SER A 57 -8.39 6.04 11.17
CA SER A 57 -6.94 6.27 10.98
C SER A 57 -6.67 7.57 10.22
N ALA A 58 -7.44 7.87 9.17
CA ALA A 58 -7.30 9.10 8.40
C ALA A 58 -7.64 10.35 9.24
N ILE A 59 -8.72 10.30 10.05
CA ILE A 59 -9.11 11.39 10.96
C ILE A 59 -8.01 11.58 12.02
N ALA A 60 -7.57 10.51 12.67
CA ALA A 60 -6.51 10.58 13.66
C ALA A 60 -5.21 11.18 13.08
N ALA A 61 -4.84 10.81 11.86
CA ALA A 61 -3.66 11.37 11.20
C ALA A 61 -3.78 12.87 10.96
N MET A 62 -4.96 13.37 10.58
CA MET A 62 -5.22 14.81 10.44
C MET A 62 -5.15 15.53 11.80
N ASP A 63 -5.72 14.93 12.85
CA ASP A 63 -5.68 15.48 14.20
C ASP A 63 -4.25 15.52 14.80
N GLU A 64 -3.40 14.55 14.41
CA GLU A 64 -2.00 14.46 14.83
C GLU A 64 -1.02 15.16 13.88
N ASN A 65 -1.48 15.79 12.79
CA ASN A 65 -0.66 16.37 11.72
C ASN A 65 0.36 15.38 11.13
N ASP A 66 -0.01 14.10 11.02
CA ASP A 66 0.84 13.05 10.42
C ASP A 66 0.40 12.78 8.97
N PRO A 67 1.32 12.77 7.98
CA PRO A 67 0.99 12.60 6.57
C PRO A 67 0.69 11.13 6.21
N LEU A 68 -0.39 10.55 6.68
CA LEU A 68 -0.85 9.18 6.43
C LEU A 68 -1.44 9.02 5.02
N THR A 69 -0.71 9.45 4.00
CA THR A 69 -1.24 9.65 2.64
C THR A 69 -1.70 8.34 1.97
N LEU A 70 -0.92 7.26 2.05
CA LEU A 70 -1.26 5.99 1.39
C LEU A 70 -2.53 5.36 2.00
N ILE A 71 -2.61 5.30 3.33
CA ILE A 71 -3.74 4.68 4.03
C ILE A 71 -5.01 5.48 3.80
N THR A 72 -4.92 6.82 3.83
CA THR A 72 -6.03 7.72 3.51
C THR A 72 -6.48 7.55 2.06
N GLU A 73 -5.54 7.44 1.13
CA GLU A 73 -5.85 7.18 -0.29
C GLU A 73 -6.55 5.83 -0.50
N ALA A 74 -6.17 4.80 0.25
CA ALA A 74 -6.89 3.53 0.22
C ALA A 74 -8.36 3.67 0.64
N VAL A 75 -8.66 4.55 1.60
CA VAL A 75 -10.04 4.85 2.01
C VAL A 75 -10.79 5.56 0.89
N TYR A 76 -10.19 6.57 0.27
CA TYR A 76 -10.80 7.29 -0.86
C TYR A 76 -11.00 6.40 -2.08
N ALA A 77 -10.07 5.54 -2.43
CA ALA A 77 -10.21 4.58 -3.51
C ALA A 77 -11.43 3.64 -3.29
N ARG A 78 -11.66 3.21 -2.04
CA ARG A 78 -12.85 2.41 -1.68
C ARG A 78 -14.13 3.24 -1.80
N MET A 79 -14.13 4.50 -1.35
CA MET A 79 -15.27 5.41 -1.50
C MET A 79 -15.59 5.64 -2.98
N LEU A 80 -14.58 5.88 -3.82
CA LEU A 80 -14.74 6.02 -5.27
C LEU A 80 -15.31 4.75 -5.90
N SER A 81 -14.86 3.56 -5.47
CA SER A 81 -15.39 2.29 -5.97
C SER A 81 -16.89 2.15 -5.73
N ALA A 82 -17.40 2.70 -4.63
CA ALA A 82 -18.83 2.66 -4.28
C ALA A 82 -19.71 3.53 -5.18
N LEU A 83 -19.15 4.45 -5.94
CA LEU A 83 -19.87 5.31 -6.90
C LEU A 83 -20.09 4.58 -8.24
N LYS A 84 -20.58 3.34 -8.21
CA LYS A 84 -20.66 2.45 -9.39
C LYS A 84 -21.37 3.10 -10.57
N SER A 85 -22.56 3.65 -10.37
CA SER A 85 -23.36 4.29 -11.43
C SER A 85 -22.62 5.50 -12.06
N GLN A 86 -21.94 6.31 -11.24
CA GLN A 86 -21.15 7.43 -11.75
C GLN A 86 -19.93 6.97 -12.55
N ARG A 87 -19.26 5.89 -12.09
CA ARG A 87 -18.13 5.29 -12.82
C ARG A 87 -18.56 4.72 -14.19
N GLU A 88 -19.72 4.07 -14.27
CA GLU A 88 -20.29 3.58 -15.51
C GLU A 88 -20.64 4.73 -16.46
N GLN A 89 -21.28 5.77 -15.96
CA GLN A 89 -21.55 6.96 -16.76
C GLN A 89 -20.26 7.63 -17.24
N ALA A 90 -19.28 7.81 -16.37
CA ALA A 90 -17.99 8.41 -16.72
C ALA A 90 -17.25 7.58 -17.78
N SER A 91 -17.27 6.24 -17.68
CA SER A 91 -16.61 5.37 -18.66
C SER A 91 -17.23 5.46 -20.06
N SER A 92 -18.50 5.81 -20.17
CA SER A 92 -19.16 6.05 -21.45
C SER A 92 -18.87 7.44 -22.02
N LEU A 93 -18.66 8.44 -21.15
CA LEU A 93 -18.38 9.82 -21.55
C LEU A 93 -16.90 10.06 -21.88
N PHE A 94 -16.02 9.36 -21.19
CA PHE A 94 -14.57 9.50 -21.31
C PHE A 94 -13.95 8.17 -21.75
N PRO A 95 -13.86 7.91 -23.08
CA PRO A 95 -13.29 6.68 -23.59
C PRO A 95 -11.82 6.53 -23.14
N PRO A 96 -11.31 5.29 -23.06
CA PRO A 96 -9.91 5.06 -22.70
C PRO A 96 -8.96 5.86 -23.57
N SER A 97 -7.86 6.32 -22.99
CA SER A 97 -6.78 6.98 -23.75
C SER A 97 -6.31 6.07 -24.90
N PRO A 98 -6.04 6.62 -26.09
CA PRO A 98 -5.48 5.87 -27.20
C PRO A 98 -4.02 5.42 -26.93
N VAL A 99 -3.41 5.85 -25.86
CA VAL A 99 -2.09 5.40 -25.42
C VAL A 99 -2.19 3.92 -25.03
N GLY A 100 -1.48 3.08 -25.74
CA GLY A 100 -1.48 1.63 -25.50
C GLY A 100 -0.97 1.26 -24.09
N ILE A 101 -1.31 0.06 -23.62
CA ILE A 101 -0.83 -0.45 -22.34
C ILE A 101 0.70 -0.58 -22.37
N HIS A 102 1.38 0.16 -21.52
CA HIS A 102 2.81 0.02 -21.29
C HIS A 102 3.10 -1.27 -20.52
N LYS A 103 3.78 -2.21 -21.17
CA LYS A 103 4.13 -3.48 -20.53
C LYS A 103 5.09 -3.26 -19.37
N THR A 104 4.75 -3.83 -18.24
CA THR A 104 5.57 -3.84 -17.03
C THR A 104 5.78 -5.29 -16.59
N GLY A 105 7.02 -5.67 -16.30
CA GLY A 105 7.35 -7.03 -15.85
C GLY A 105 6.80 -7.31 -14.45
N ASN A 106 6.49 -8.58 -14.17
CA ASN A 106 5.97 -9.01 -12.87
C ASN A 106 6.93 -8.68 -11.71
N GLU A 107 8.24 -8.73 -11.95
CA GLU A 107 9.26 -8.39 -10.96
C GLU A 107 9.19 -6.90 -10.58
N ALA A 108 9.08 -6.01 -11.56
CA ALA A 108 8.93 -4.59 -11.29
C ALA A 108 7.65 -4.28 -10.50
N ILE A 109 6.54 -4.97 -10.81
CA ILE A 109 5.29 -4.82 -10.06
C ILE A 109 5.45 -5.35 -8.62
N ARG A 110 6.15 -6.49 -8.43
CA ARG A 110 6.50 -7.03 -7.12
C ARG A 110 7.27 -5.99 -6.28
N ASP A 111 8.31 -5.42 -6.85
CA ASP A 111 9.19 -4.47 -6.16
C ASP A 111 8.45 -3.16 -5.83
N ALA A 112 7.62 -2.67 -6.75
CA ALA A 112 6.75 -1.52 -6.52
C ALA A 112 5.73 -1.76 -5.39
N LEU A 113 5.11 -2.94 -5.38
CA LEU A 113 4.17 -3.34 -4.33
C LEU A 113 4.88 -3.46 -2.98
N TYR A 114 6.08 -4.03 -2.97
CA TYR A 114 6.88 -4.16 -1.76
C TYR A 114 7.26 -2.80 -1.18
N ALA A 115 7.78 -1.89 -2.01
CA ALA A 115 8.11 -0.52 -1.60
C ALA A 115 6.90 0.24 -1.05
N ALA A 116 5.77 0.23 -1.76
CA ALA A 116 4.54 0.86 -1.29
C ALA A 116 4.06 0.27 0.04
N LYS A 117 4.21 -1.05 0.21
CA LYS A 117 3.86 -1.74 1.45
C LYS A 117 4.77 -1.32 2.62
N LEU A 118 6.08 -1.18 2.42
CA LEU A 118 7.00 -0.65 3.44
C LEU A 118 6.61 0.77 3.86
N VAL A 119 6.27 1.63 2.91
CA VAL A 119 5.80 3.00 3.20
C VAL A 119 4.51 2.98 4.02
N SER A 120 3.57 2.08 3.73
CA SER A 120 2.31 2.01 4.49
C SER A 120 2.55 1.70 5.97
N TYR A 121 3.51 0.82 6.29
CA TYR A 121 3.88 0.54 7.68
C TYR A 121 4.67 1.71 8.30
N ALA A 122 5.58 2.33 7.54
CA ALA A 122 6.30 3.51 8.01
C ALA A 122 5.33 4.63 8.42
N GLN A 123 4.31 4.91 7.61
CA GLN A 123 3.26 5.87 7.93
C GLN A 123 2.44 5.46 9.17
N GLY A 124 2.08 4.18 9.28
CA GLY A 124 1.33 3.68 10.45
C GLY A 124 2.11 3.80 11.75
N PHE A 125 3.41 3.49 11.75
CA PHE A 125 4.27 3.66 12.93
C PHE A 125 4.57 5.12 13.23
N SER A 126 4.67 6.00 12.21
CA SER A 126 4.75 7.45 12.39
C SER A 126 3.54 7.98 13.15
N LEU A 127 2.33 7.62 12.72
CA LEU A 127 1.09 8.01 13.39
C LEU A 127 1.05 7.53 14.85
N LEU A 128 1.44 6.27 15.11
CA LEU A 128 1.53 5.75 16.49
C LEU A 128 2.51 6.58 17.34
N ARG A 129 3.63 6.98 16.73
CA ARG A 129 4.62 7.82 17.41
C ARG A 129 4.08 9.22 17.74
N GLN A 130 3.43 9.89 16.77
CA GLN A 130 2.82 11.19 17.01
C GLN A 130 1.75 11.13 18.11
N ALA A 131 0.87 10.15 18.06
CA ALA A 131 -0.13 9.93 19.11
C ALA A 131 0.52 9.63 20.46
N SER A 132 1.58 8.79 20.50
CA SER A 132 2.32 8.51 21.74
C SER A 132 2.91 9.75 22.38
N LEU A 133 3.50 10.64 21.57
CA LEU A 133 4.05 11.92 22.06
C LEU A 133 2.95 12.84 22.58
N ARG A 134 1.84 12.98 21.83
CA ARG A 134 0.73 13.87 22.19
C ARG A 134 0.02 13.44 23.48
N TYR A 135 -0.23 12.14 23.63
CA TYR A 135 -1.00 11.61 24.76
C TYR A 135 -0.12 11.09 25.91
N GLY A 136 1.21 11.23 25.81
CA GLY A 136 2.14 10.78 26.85
C GLY A 136 2.18 9.25 27.00
N TRP A 137 1.87 8.49 25.93
CA TRP A 137 1.97 7.04 25.96
C TRP A 137 3.43 6.60 25.85
N GLN A 138 3.76 5.52 26.54
CA GLN A 138 5.08 4.91 26.44
C GLN A 138 4.98 3.63 25.59
N LEU A 139 4.80 3.80 24.27
CA LEU A 139 4.62 2.68 23.37
C LEU A 139 5.94 1.99 23.04
N ASP A 140 5.98 0.67 23.19
CA ASP A 140 7.05 -0.17 22.64
C ASP A 140 6.65 -0.61 21.21
N TYR A 141 7.16 0.11 20.21
CA TYR A 141 6.84 -0.13 18.80
C TYR A 141 7.34 -1.50 18.32
N GLY A 142 8.44 -2.00 18.88
CA GLY A 142 8.95 -3.33 18.59
C GLY A 142 7.98 -4.42 19.04
N THR A 143 7.42 -4.29 20.23
CA THR A 143 6.39 -5.18 20.76
C THR A 143 5.09 -5.09 19.98
N ILE A 144 4.67 -3.88 19.57
CA ILE A 144 3.49 -3.70 18.69
C ILE A 144 3.68 -4.47 17.38
N ALA A 145 4.85 -4.36 16.75
CA ALA A 145 5.15 -5.11 15.53
C ALA A 145 5.08 -6.63 15.75
N GLN A 146 5.50 -7.13 16.91
CA GLN A 146 5.40 -8.56 17.25
C GLN A 146 3.94 -9.03 17.38
N ILE A 147 3.07 -8.24 18.01
CA ILE A 147 1.65 -8.55 18.15
C ILE A 147 0.99 -8.71 16.77
N TRP A 148 1.44 -7.95 15.77
CA TRP A 148 0.89 -8.01 14.41
C TRP A 148 1.40 -9.19 13.55
N ARG A 149 2.36 -9.97 14.05
CA ARG A 149 2.96 -11.08 13.29
C ARG A 149 2.04 -12.28 13.10
N GLU A 150 1.15 -12.55 14.05
CA GLU A 150 0.30 -13.74 14.00
C GLU A 150 -1.16 -13.40 14.33
N GLY A 151 -2.09 -14.10 13.66
CA GLY A 151 -3.52 -13.92 13.86
C GLY A 151 -4.07 -12.57 13.39
N CYS A 152 -3.26 -11.77 12.69
CA CYS A 152 -3.63 -10.43 12.23
C CYS A 152 -3.70 -10.36 10.70
N ILE A 153 -4.68 -9.62 10.18
CA ILE A 153 -4.86 -9.41 8.74
C ILE A 153 -3.67 -8.66 8.08
N ILE A 154 -2.93 -7.89 8.87
CA ILE A 154 -1.72 -7.18 8.42
C ILE A 154 -0.43 -7.99 8.63
N ARG A 155 -0.51 -9.28 8.97
CA ARG A 155 0.65 -10.17 9.08
C ARG A 155 1.52 -10.09 7.82
N SER A 156 2.84 -9.88 8.03
CA SER A 156 3.83 -9.76 6.96
C SER A 156 5.20 -10.25 7.42
N ALA A 157 5.99 -10.82 6.51
CA ALA A 157 7.33 -11.34 6.78
C ALA A 157 8.26 -10.28 7.40
N PHE A 158 8.19 -9.03 6.96
CA PHE A 158 9.09 -7.98 7.43
C PHE A 158 8.72 -7.35 8.79
N LEU A 159 7.64 -7.79 9.46
CA LEU A 159 7.32 -7.30 10.82
C LEU A 159 8.44 -7.61 11.83
N SER A 160 9.20 -8.69 11.63
CA SER A 160 10.40 -8.95 12.42
C SER A 160 11.46 -7.86 12.24
N LYS A 161 11.59 -7.31 11.03
CA LYS A 161 12.52 -6.23 10.73
C LYS A 161 12.11 -4.92 11.39
N ILE A 162 10.82 -4.64 11.51
CA ILE A 162 10.30 -3.51 12.30
C ILE A 162 10.68 -3.68 13.78
N THR A 163 10.48 -4.88 14.31
CA THR A 163 10.88 -5.20 15.69
C THR A 163 12.38 -4.98 15.91
N GLU A 164 13.23 -5.46 14.97
CA GLU A 164 14.68 -5.28 15.03
C GLU A 164 15.07 -3.80 14.99
N ALA A 165 14.49 -3.02 14.07
CA ALA A 165 14.76 -1.59 13.92
C ALA A 165 14.47 -0.81 15.21
N TYR A 166 13.29 -1.00 15.82
CA TYR A 166 12.95 -0.30 17.07
C TYR A 166 13.69 -0.83 18.31
N ARG A 167 14.18 -2.07 18.31
CA ARG A 167 15.07 -2.58 19.35
C ARG A 167 16.47 -1.96 19.26
N GLN A 168 16.96 -1.72 18.04
CA GLN A 168 18.25 -1.07 17.81
C GLN A 168 18.17 0.43 18.08
N ASN A 169 17.07 1.07 17.69
CA ASN A 169 16.82 2.49 17.89
C ASN A 169 15.37 2.74 18.35
N PRO A 170 15.08 2.74 19.64
CA PRO A 170 13.74 3.01 20.18
C PRO A 170 13.20 4.40 19.79
N GLU A 171 14.10 5.37 19.53
CA GLU A 171 13.75 6.74 19.14
C GLU A 171 13.68 6.94 17.62
N LEU A 172 13.67 5.85 16.82
CA LEU A 172 13.58 5.92 15.37
C LEU A 172 12.33 6.70 14.95
N GLU A 173 12.52 7.84 14.31
CA GLU A 173 11.41 8.74 13.93
C GLU A 173 10.59 8.22 12.76
N ASN A 174 11.26 7.55 11.81
CA ASN A 174 10.63 6.98 10.64
C ASN A 174 11.31 5.66 10.27
N LEU A 175 10.54 4.61 10.02
CA LEU A 175 11.08 3.31 9.62
C LEU A 175 11.95 3.36 8.36
N LEU A 176 11.69 4.29 7.44
CA LEU A 176 12.49 4.44 6.23
C LEU A 176 13.92 4.94 6.48
N PHE A 177 14.24 5.40 7.69
CA PHE A 177 15.58 5.81 8.09
C PHE A 177 16.43 4.63 8.61
N ASP A 178 15.81 3.52 8.99
CA ASP A 178 16.52 2.28 9.30
C ASP A 178 17.20 1.68 8.06
N ASP A 179 18.37 1.08 8.26
CA ASP A 179 19.22 0.58 7.17
C ASP A 179 18.52 -0.46 6.29
N PHE A 180 17.80 -1.39 6.89
CA PHE A 180 17.08 -2.42 6.14
C PHE A 180 16.01 -1.79 5.23
N PHE A 181 15.16 -0.92 5.79
CA PHE A 181 14.08 -0.29 5.04
C PHE A 181 14.61 0.67 3.98
N ARG A 182 15.62 1.46 4.30
CA ARG A 182 16.29 2.37 3.37
C ARG A 182 16.86 1.63 2.17
N ASN A 183 17.57 0.52 2.39
CA ASN A 183 18.14 -0.27 1.33
C ASN A 183 17.05 -0.87 0.43
N LYS A 184 16.00 -1.46 1.02
CA LYS A 184 14.87 -2.04 0.26
C LYS A 184 14.12 -1.02 -0.60
N ILE A 185 13.86 0.16 -0.06
CA ILE A 185 13.25 1.25 -0.84
C ILE A 185 14.18 1.70 -1.97
N THR A 186 15.48 1.82 -1.72
CA THR A 186 16.46 2.23 -2.73
C THR A 186 16.56 1.22 -3.86
N GLU A 187 16.63 -0.06 -3.54
CA GLU A 187 16.64 -1.17 -4.52
C GLU A 187 15.39 -1.14 -5.41
N SER A 188 14.23 -0.86 -4.84
CA SER A 188 12.94 -0.89 -5.52
C SER A 188 12.60 0.40 -6.28
N ALA A 189 13.27 1.52 -6.00
CA ALA A 189 12.83 2.86 -6.40
C ALA A 189 12.64 3.03 -7.91
N THR A 190 13.56 2.49 -8.74
CA THR A 190 13.49 2.60 -10.20
C THR A 190 12.31 1.81 -10.77
N ALA A 191 12.14 0.57 -10.31
CA ALA A 191 11.01 -0.28 -10.71
C ALA A 191 9.68 0.35 -10.29
N TRP A 192 9.60 0.85 -9.06
CA TRP A 192 8.41 1.50 -8.53
C TRP A 192 7.98 2.73 -9.34
N ARG A 193 8.93 3.62 -9.69
CA ARG A 193 8.66 4.76 -10.56
C ARG A 193 8.14 4.34 -11.93
N SER A 194 8.77 3.34 -12.52
CA SER A 194 8.37 2.81 -13.83
C SER A 194 6.95 2.23 -13.80
N VAL A 195 6.60 1.49 -12.74
CA VAL A 195 5.26 0.93 -12.57
C VAL A 195 4.21 2.03 -12.44
N VAL A 196 4.45 3.03 -11.59
CA VAL A 196 3.53 4.15 -11.41
C VAL A 196 3.38 4.96 -12.70
N ALA A 197 4.48 5.31 -13.35
CA ALA A 197 4.45 6.06 -14.61
C ALA A 197 3.71 5.30 -15.72
N ASN A 198 4.01 4.01 -15.90
CA ASN A 198 3.35 3.16 -16.89
C ASN A 198 1.86 2.99 -16.61
N GLY A 199 1.48 2.86 -15.34
CA GLY A 199 0.07 2.82 -14.95
C GLY A 199 -0.67 4.10 -15.34
N MET A 200 -0.10 5.26 -15.02
CA MET A 200 -0.68 6.57 -15.36
C MET A 200 -0.79 6.76 -16.88
N LEU A 201 0.28 6.46 -17.62
CA LEU A 201 0.29 6.55 -19.09
C LEU A 201 -0.72 5.61 -19.73
N SER A 202 -0.97 4.46 -19.13
CA SER A 202 -1.93 3.46 -19.60
C SER A 202 -3.38 3.71 -19.12
N GLY A 203 -3.63 4.77 -18.34
CA GLY A 203 -4.94 5.04 -17.74
C GLY A 203 -5.35 4.01 -16.66
N ILE A 204 -4.39 3.29 -16.08
CA ILE A 204 -4.63 2.32 -15.00
C ILE A 204 -4.43 3.04 -13.66
N PRO A 205 -5.48 3.19 -12.83
CA PRO A 205 -5.35 3.87 -11.55
C PRO A 205 -4.53 3.03 -10.56
N LEU A 206 -3.49 3.63 -9.99
CA LEU A 206 -2.63 3.04 -8.96
C LEU A 206 -2.58 3.96 -7.72
N PRO A 207 -3.74 4.29 -7.10
CA PRO A 207 -3.83 5.37 -6.12
C PRO A 207 -2.85 5.18 -4.95
N CYS A 208 -2.84 4.02 -4.29
CA CYS A 208 -1.98 3.78 -3.13
C CYS A 208 -0.48 3.75 -3.49
N MET A 209 -0.11 3.16 -4.63
CA MET A 209 1.29 3.13 -5.07
C MET A 209 1.81 4.53 -5.42
N SER A 210 0.95 5.36 -6.04
CA SER A 210 1.25 6.74 -6.39
C SER A 210 1.37 7.63 -5.15
N ALA A 211 0.43 7.51 -4.20
CA ALA A 211 0.46 8.24 -2.93
C ALA A 211 1.72 7.88 -2.11
N ALA A 212 2.08 6.59 -2.05
CA ALA A 212 3.29 6.15 -1.38
C ALA A 212 4.56 6.70 -2.03
N LEU A 213 4.63 6.72 -3.36
CA LEU A 213 5.78 7.27 -4.09
C LEU A 213 5.91 8.78 -3.88
N SER A 214 4.80 9.51 -3.92
CA SER A 214 4.76 10.94 -3.65
C SER A 214 5.18 11.26 -2.21
N TYR A 215 4.73 10.47 -1.23
CA TYR A 215 5.18 10.59 0.16
C TYR A 215 6.68 10.39 0.28
N PHE A 216 7.22 9.32 -0.31
CA PHE A 216 8.66 9.04 -0.28
C PHE A 216 9.47 10.16 -0.93
N ASP A 217 9.02 10.67 -2.07
CA ASP A 217 9.69 11.79 -2.75
C ASP A 217 9.63 13.07 -1.93
N GLY A 218 8.50 13.39 -1.32
CA GLY A 218 8.36 14.53 -0.41
C GLY A 218 9.27 14.40 0.82
N LEU A 219 9.31 13.21 1.43
CA LEU A 219 10.13 12.95 2.62
C LEU A 219 11.63 13.15 2.37
N ARG A 220 12.12 12.78 1.19
CA ARG A 220 13.55 12.92 0.82
C ARG A 220 13.91 14.28 0.19
N THR A 221 12.94 15.17 0.01
CA THR A 221 13.16 16.49 -0.57
C THR A 221 13.48 17.49 0.54
N GLY A 222 14.76 17.87 0.67
CA GLY A 222 15.23 18.77 1.71
C GLY A 222 14.64 20.17 1.58
N ASP A 223 14.61 20.71 0.36
CA ASP A 223 14.03 22.02 0.04
C ASP A 223 12.71 21.83 -0.71
N SER A 224 11.61 22.17 -0.08
CA SER A 224 10.27 22.06 -0.67
C SER A 224 9.73 23.43 -1.06
N ALA A 225 8.73 23.46 -1.95
CA ALA A 225 8.03 24.69 -2.32
C ALA A 225 7.08 25.21 -1.21
N ALA A 226 7.10 24.64 -0.02
CA ALA A 226 6.25 25.06 1.10
C ALA A 226 6.52 26.50 1.54
N ASN A 227 7.71 27.02 1.30
CA ASN A 227 8.07 28.42 1.52
C ASN A 227 7.23 29.39 0.70
N LEU A 228 6.68 28.96 -0.45
CA LEU A 228 5.79 29.78 -1.28
C LEU A 228 4.36 29.82 -0.73
N ILE A 229 4.00 28.87 0.13
CA ILE A 229 2.65 28.71 0.67
C ILE A 229 2.46 29.56 1.95
N GLN A 230 3.55 29.93 2.62
CA GLN A 230 3.54 30.79 3.82
C GLN A 230 3.27 32.24 3.46
#